data_5b819327fc7151d2390bb4e9fec62339
#
_entry.id   5b819327fc7151d2390bb4e9fec62339
#
_cell.length_a   1.000
_cell.length_b   1.000
_cell.length_c   1.000
_cell.angle_alpha   90.00
_cell.angle_beta   90.00
_cell.angle_gamma   90.00
#
_symmetry.space_group_name_H-M   'P 1'
#
loop_
_entity.id
_entity.type
_entity.pdbx_description
1 polymer ?
#
loop_
_entity_poly.entity_id
_entity_poly.type
_entity_poly.pdbx_seq_one_letter_code
_entity_poly.pdbx_strand_id
1 'polypeptide(L)'
;MNYQQQTLAGMNPVELVVALYDGMVRFLYSAISAVERHDARGRRIAVGRVLEILMHLQSRLRMDVGGNSAKALSEFYASIFALCLEGSRLDSAARLREA
;
A
#
# COMPACT_ATOMS: atom_id res chain seq x y z
N MET A 1 14.99 -12.94 -9.50
CA MET A 1 14.71 -13.13 -8.90
C MET A 1 14.71 -13.23 -8.25
N ASN A 2 13.91 -13.51 -8.07
CA ASN A 2 14.77 -13.88 -7.49
C ASN A 2 14.41 -14.37 -6.23
N TYR A 3 15.24 -14.28 -5.27
CA TYR A 3 15.02 -14.80 -3.93
C TYR A 3 13.72 -14.27 -3.31
N GLN A 4 13.48 -13.00 -3.47
CA GLN A 4 12.30 -12.35 -2.91
C GLN A 4 11.01 -12.88 -3.52
N GLN A 5 11.00 -13.09 -4.81
CA GLN A 5 9.83 -13.67 -5.48
C GLN A 5 9.57 -15.10 -5.01
N GLN A 6 10.62 -15.87 -4.84
CA GLN A 6 10.48 -17.23 -4.34
C GLN A 6 9.92 -17.24 -2.93
N THR A 7 10.37 -16.31 -2.09
CA THR A 7 9.88 -16.18 -0.72
C THR A 7 8.39 -15.85 -0.70
N LEU A 8 7.98 -14.90 -1.51
CA LEU A 8 6.56 -14.52 -1.59
C LEU A 8 5.70 -15.67 -2.11
N ALA A 9 6.20 -16.39 -3.12
CA ALA A 9 5.47 -17.51 -3.70
C ALA A 9 5.29 -18.66 -2.71
N GLY A 10 6.22 -18.82 -1.76
CA GLY A 10 6.15 -19.87 -0.76
C GLY A 10 5.38 -19.51 0.50
N MET A 11 4.90 -18.27 0.62
CA MET A 11 4.18 -17.82 1.80
C MET A 11 2.74 -18.33 1.83
N ASN A 12 2.24 -18.63 3.03
CA ASN A 12 0.82 -18.88 3.20
C ASN A 12 0.06 -17.55 3.12
N PRO A 13 -1.28 -17.57 2.99
CA PRO A 13 -2.05 -16.33 2.81
C PRO A 13 -1.83 -15.28 3.90
N VAL A 14 -1.69 -15.69 5.15
CA VAL A 14 -1.48 -14.74 6.25
C VAL A 14 -0.10 -14.10 6.15
N GLU A 15 0.92 -14.90 5.90
CA GLU A 15 2.28 -14.39 5.74
C GLU A 15 2.37 -13.41 4.57
N LEU A 16 1.66 -13.69 3.49
CA LEU A 16 1.66 -12.82 2.33
C LEU A 16 1.02 -11.46 2.66
N VAL A 17 -0.10 -11.48 3.38
CA VAL A 17 -0.77 -10.23 3.77
C VAL A 17 0.14 -9.40 4.68
N VAL A 18 0.81 -10.03 5.64
CA VAL A 18 1.75 -9.34 6.52
C VAL A 18 2.90 -8.73 5.71
N ALA A 19 3.43 -9.48 4.74
CA ALA A 19 4.51 -8.99 3.89
C ALA A 19 4.06 -7.79 3.05
N LEU A 20 2.83 -7.82 2.55
CA LEU A 20 2.28 -6.72 1.77
C LEU A 20 2.09 -5.47 2.63
N TYR A 21 1.59 -5.63 3.84
CA TYR A 21 1.46 -4.51 4.78
C TYR A 21 2.82 -3.90 5.11
N ASP A 22 3.81 -4.74 5.37
CA ASP A 22 5.17 -4.29 5.66
C ASP A 22 5.74 -3.50 4.48
N GLY A 23 5.55 -4.01 3.27
CA GLY A 23 5.98 -3.31 2.05
C GLY A 23 5.29 -1.97 1.89
N MET A 24 3.98 -1.93 2.16
CA MET A 24 3.20 -0.69 2.06
C MET A 24 3.74 0.38 3.02
N VAL A 25 4.01 0.00 4.27
CA VAL A 25 4.54 0.94 5.26
C VAL A 25 5.90 1.47 4.82
N ARG A 26 6.78 0.59 4.32
CA ARG A 26 8.09 1.01 3.85
C ARG A 26 8.00 1.99 2.69
N PHE A 27 7.11 1.72 1.73
CA PHE A 27 6.93 2.62 0.59
C PHE A 27 6.31 3.94 1.00
N LEU A 28 5.42 3.94 1.99
CA LEU A 28 4.87 5.19 2.53
C LEU A 28 5.99 6.05 3.14
N TYR A 29 6.88 5.45 3.91
CA TYR A 29 8.02 6.19 4.46
C TYR A 29 8.95 6.69 3.36
N SER A 30 9.14 5.89 2.30
CA SER A 30 9.93 6.33 1.14
C SER A 30 9.29 7.52 0.46
N ALA A 31 7.96 7.51 0.32
CA ALA A 31 7.24 8.61 -0.30
C ALA A 31 7.34 9.89 0.54
N ILE A 32 7.18 9.76 1.85
CA ILE A 32 7.32 10.88 2.78
C ILE A 32 8.72 11.48 2.67
N SER A 33 9.74 10.64 2.68
CA SER A 33 11.12 11.09 2.55
C SER A 33 11.34 11.81 1.22
N ALA A 34 10.77 11.31 0.14
CA ALA A 34 10.89 11.93 -1.17
C ALA A 34 10.23 13.32 -1.19
N VAL A 35 9.07 13.46 -0.56
CA VAL A 35 8.41 14.77 -0.44
C VAL A 35 9.32 15.75 0.31
N GLU A 36 9.90 15.30 1.40
CA GLU A 36 10.76 16.15 2.23
C GLU A 36 12.04 16.57 1.52
N ARG A 37 12.52 15.73 0.59
CA ARG A 37 13.69 16.04 -0.24
C ARG A 37 13.33 16.74 -1.54
N HIS A 38 12.08 17.04 -1.77
CA HIS A 38 11.57 17.61 -3.01
C HIS A 38 11.90 16.73 -4.24
N ASP A 39 11.84 15.40 -4.03
CA ASP A 39 12.10 14.42 -5.08
C ASP A 39 10.77 13.93 -5.63
N ALA A 40 10.26 14.63 -6.66
CA ALA A 40 8.95 14.32 -7.24
C ALA A 40 8.93 12.94 -7.89
N ARG A 41 10.02 12.54 -8.53
CA ARG A 41 10.10 11.24 -9.17
C ARG A 41 10.07 10.11 -8.14
N GLY A 42 10.87 10.23 -7.07
CA GLY A 42 10.88 9.26 -6.00
C GLY A 42 9.52 9.14 -5.33
N ARG A 43 8.86 10.28 -5.12
CA ARG A 43 7.50 10.29 -4.55
C ARG A 43 6.54 9.49 -5.43
N ARG A 44 6.53 9.77 -6.74
CA ARG A 44 5.62 9.07 -7.66
C ARG A 44 5.87 7.58 -7.69
N ILE A 45 7.13 7.17 -7.69
CA ILE A 45 7.49 5.75 -7.68
C ILE A 45 7.00 5.09 -6.40
N ALA A 46 7.30 5.69 -5.25
CA ALA A 46 6.94 5.11 -3.96
C ALA A 46 5.41 5.03 -3.77
N VAL A 47 4.69 6.11 -4.09
CA VAL A 47 3.23 6.13 -4.01
C VAL A 47 2.64 5.09 -4.95
N GLY A 48 3.18 4.97 -6.17
CA GLY A 48 2.75 3.96 -7.13
C GLY A 48 2.86 2.55 -6.56
N ARG A 49 3.92 2.26 -5.83
CA ARG A 49 4.09 0.96 -5.17
C ARG A 49 3.06 0.72 -4.08
N VAL A 50 2.75 1.75 -3.30
CA VAL A 50 1.69 1.63 -2.29
C VAL A 50 0.35 1.30 -2.94
N LEU A 51 0.03 2.01 -4.04
CA LEU A 51 -1.24 1.79 -4.75
C LEU A 51 -1.30 0.38 -5.34
N GLU A 52 -0.20 -0.13 -5.88
CA GLU A 52 -0.14 -1.51 -6.38
C GLU A 52 -0.42 -2.52 -5.27
N ILE A 53 0.17 -2.30 -4.09
CA ILE A 53 -0.05 -3.19 -2.95
C ILE A 53 -1.51 -3.15 -2.51
N LEU A 54 -2.10 -1.95 -2.44
CA LEU A 54 -3.50 -1.80 -2.05
C LEU A 54 -4.42 -2.53 -3.02
N MET A 55 -4.16 -2.43 -4.32
CA MET A 55 -4.94 -3.13 -5.32
C MET A 55 -4.81 -4.65 -5.15
N HIS A 56 -3.62 -5.11 -4.84
CA HIS A 56 -3.39 -6.54 -4.60
C HIS A 56 -4.14 -7.03 -3.37
N LEU A 57 -4.08 -6.26 -2.27
CA LEU A 57 -4.83 -6.58 -1.06
C LEU A 57 -6.33 -6.59 -1.32
N GLN A 58 -6.82 -5.60 -2.06
CA GLN A 58 -8.24 -5.50 -2.40
C GLN A 58 -8.71 -6.71 -3.19
N SER A 59 -7.89 -7.17 -4.14
CA SER A 59 -8.24 -8.32 -4.98
C SER A 59 -8.32 -9.63 -4.20
N ARG A 60 -7.73 -9.69 -3.02
CA ARG A 60 -7.74 -10.90 -2.19
C ARG A 60 -8.92 -10.98 -1.24
N LEU A 61 -9.71 -9.92 -1.16
CA LEU A 61 -10.88 -9.94 -0.30
C LEU A 61 -11.97 -10.84 -0.86
N ARG A 62 -12.51 -11.73 0.00
CA ARG A 62 -13.59 -12.64 -0.34
C ARG A 62 -14.89 -12.03 0.16
N MET A 63 -15.44 -11.12 -0.63
CA MET A 63 -16.65 -10.38 -0.24
C MET A 63 -17.83 -11.30 -0.03
N ASP A 64 -17.87 -12.40 -0.76
CA ASP A 64 -18.94 -13.36 -0.70
C ASP A 64 -18.95 -14.17 0.61
N VAL A 65 -17.79 -14.35 1.23
CA VAL A 65 -17.67 -15.12 2.47
C VAL A 65 -17.18 -14.29 3.64
N GLY A 66 -16.53 -13.15 3.37
CA GLY A 66 -15.99 -12.27 4.41
C GLY A 66 -17.04 -11.39 5.07
N GLY A 67 -18.16 -11.17 4.41
CA GLY A 67 -19.25 -10.38 4.96
C GLY A 67 -18.82 -8.99 5.39
N ASN A 68 -19.20 -8.59 6.60
CA ASN A 68 -18.92 -7.26 7.13
C ASN A 68 -17.42 -6.99 7.33
N SER A 69 -16.66 -8.03 7.65
CA SER A 69 -15.21 -7.88 7.81
C SER A 69 -14.53 -7.54 6.51
N ALA A 70 -14.90 -8.22 5.42
CA ALA A 70 -14.33 -7.93 4.11
C ALA A 70 -14.75 -6.53 3.64
N LYS A 71 -15.99 -6.14 3.89
CA LYS A 71 -16.48 -4.82 3.55
C LYS A 71 -15.71 -3.73 4.30
N ALA A 72 -15.48 -3.91 5.59
CA ALA A 72 -14.74 -2.97 6.41
C ALA A 72 -13.30 -2.81 5.91
N LEU A 73 -12.64 -3.93 5.55
CA LEU A 73 -11.29 -3.88 5.00
C LEU A 73 -11.27 -3.19 3.65
N SER A 74 -12.26 -3.45 2.81
CA SER A 74 -12.36 -2.80 1.50
C SER A 74 -12.46 -1.29 1.65
N GLU A 75 -13.29 -0.83 2.57
CA GLU A 75 -13.44 0.60 2.85
C GLU A 75 -12.15 1.21 3.41
N PHE A 76 -11.45 0.45 4.27
CA PHE A 76 -10.17 0.89 4.83
C PHE A 76 -9.13 1.05 3.72
N TYR A 77 -9.01 0.08 2.84
CA TYR A 77 -8.05 0.16 1.74
C TYR A 77 -8.38 1.31 0.79
N ALA A 78 -9.66 1.53 0.51
CA ALA A 78 -10.08 2.64 -0.34
C ALA A 78 -9.73 3.99 0.30
N SER A 79 -9.86 4.08 1.62
CA SER A 79 -9.49 5.27 2.37
C SER A 79 -7.98 5.57 2.24
N ILE A 80 -7.15 4.55 2.42
CA ILE A 80 -5.69 4.71 2.26
C ILE A 80 -5.35 5.12 0.83
N PHE A 81 -6.00 4.49 -0.15
CA PHE A 81 -5.79 4.80 -1.56
C PHE A 81 -6.06 6.29 -1.82
N ALA A 82 -7.19 6.79 -1.30
CA ALA A 82 -7.58 8.19 -1.48
C ALA A 82 -6.58 9.14 -0.81
N LEU A 83 -6.11 8.81 0.40
CA LEU A 83 -5.13 9.62 1.11
C LEU A 83 -3.80 9.67 0.35
N CYS A 84 -3.38 8.55 -0.24
CA CYS A 84 -2.16 8.50 -1.02
C CYS A 84 -2.26 9.37 -2.27
N LEU A 85 -3.38 9.30 -3.00
CA LEU A 85 -3.57 10.12 -4.18
C LEU A 85 -3.59 11.61 -3.82
N GLU A 86 -4.32 11.96 -2.76
CA GLU A 86 -4.40 13.33 -2.31
C GLU A 86 -3.04 13.85 -1.86
N GLY A 87 -2.34 13.07 -1.04
CA GLY A 87 -1.01 13.44 -0.55
C GLY A 87 0.00 13.61 -1.66
N SER A 88 -0.03 12.73 -2.66
CA SER A 88 0.86 12.83 -3.79
C SER A 88 0.54 14.04 -4.66
N ARG A 89 -0.76 14.28 -4.90
CA ARG A 89 -1.21 15.41 -5.72
C ARG A 89 -0.84 16.75 -5.07
N LEU A 90 -0.96 16.82 -3.73
CA LEU A 90 -0.66 18.04 -2.99
C LEU A 90 0.79 18.11 -2.53
N ASP A 91 1.59 17.07 -2.84
CA ASP A 91 2.99 16.98 -2.42
C ASP A 91 3.11 17.11 -0.90
N SER A 92 2.22 16.44 -0.16
CA SER A 92 2.07 16.62 1.28
C SER A 92 2.53 15.39 2.07
N ALA A 93 3.61 15.56 2.84
CA ALA A 93 4.09 14.50 3.73
C ALA A 93 3.07 14.20 4.82
N ALA A 94 2.34 15.22 5.29
CA ALA A 94 1.35 15.05 6.35
C ALA A 94 0.23 14.11 5.91
N ARG A 95 -0.27 14.26 4.69
CA ARG A 95 -1.33 13.39 4.16
C ARG A 95 -0.84 11.95 3.99
N LEU A 96 0.40 11.79 3.56
CA LEU A 96 0.97 10.46 3.41
C LEU A 96 1.17 9.77 4.77
N ARG A 97 1.46 10.52 5.80
CA ARG A 97 1.57 9.96 7.15
C ARG A 97 0.22 9.51 7.70
N GLU A 98 -0.88 10.15 7.30
CA GLU A 98 -2.22 9.70 7.68
C GLU A 98 -2.53 8.32 7.07
N ALA A 99 -1.98 8.06 5.91
CA ALA A 99 -2.21 6.78 5.28
C ALA A 99 -1.47 5.67 6.01
#